data_59ef79aafbb01e46ed424186742746f5
#
_entry.id   59ef79aafbb01e46ed424186742746f5
#
_cell.length_a   1.000
_cell.length_b   1.000
_cell.length_c   1.000
_cell.angle_alpha   90.00
_cell.angle_beta   90.00
_cell.angle_gamma   90.00
#
_symmetry.space_group_name_H-M   'P 1'
#
loop_
_entity.id
_entity.type
_entity.pdbx_description
1 polymer ?
#
loop_
_entity_poly.entity_id
_entity_poly.type
_entity_poly.pdbx_seq_one_letter_code
_entity_poly.pdbx_strand_id
1 'polypeptide(L)'
;MALISRRVAGKLLVGGTAGLLAVSRTGWSAPYIDSVVRGVQIGAQSYSFRDMGLDACIEAFKTVGLGECELFDGHVVPANVNEHDQEKWWISAPASHFHEIRSKFDNAGVRLYALTYAFRKGVSDAGIEAGFKAAQALGVKYITSSSNVSVASRVDQYAQKYKIMVGFHGHDDTRDPDEFSTAETFARAMKGASQYIGVNLDIGHFVAANGDPVAYIREHHQKIVTLHIKDRKKNHGANLPFGEGDTPIKEVLCLLRDSKWKIPANIEYEYGEDKHLDTIEEVKKCYAYCRQALES
;
A
#
# COMPACT_ATOMS: atom_id res chain seq x y z
N MET A 1 -15.78 15.40 85.12
CA MET A 1 -14.78 14.54 85.80
C MET A 1 -13.79 14.12 84.75
N ALA A 2 -12.66 14.73 84.86
CA ALA A 2 -11.26 14.19 84.92
C ALA A 2 -10.76 13.59 83.58
N LEU A 3 -9.92 14.33 82.87
CA LEU A 3 -8.44 14.31 82.92
C LEU A 3 -7.85 12.96 82.44
N ILE A 4 -6.99 12.92 81.52
CA ILE A 4 -5.55 13.24 81.43
C ILE A 4 -5.03 12.86 80.01
N SER A 5 -4.44 13.77 79.29
CA SER A 5 -3.07 13.95 78.79
C SER A 5 -2.19 12.70 78.64
N ARG A 6 -1.60 12.54 77.48
CA ARG A 6 -0.13 12.36 77.31
C ARG A 6 0.36 12.49 75.89
N ARG A 7 1.26 13.43 75.66
CA ARG A 7 2.15 13.57 74.52
C ARG A 7 3.09 12.36 74.37
N VAL A 8 3.33 11.89 73.17
CA VAL A 8 4.64 11.30 72.84
C VAL A 8 5.02 11.82 71.44
N ALA A 9 6.15 12.49 71.43
CA ALA A 9 6.87 12.91 70.23
C ALA A 9 7.62 11.72 69.62
N GLY A 10 7.73 11.68 68.32
CA GLY A 10 8.62 10.64 67.72
C GLY A 10 8.74 10.71 66.22
N LYS A 11 9.73 11.45 65.75
CA LYS A 11 10.60 11.24 64.55
C LYS A 11 9.95 11.36 63.18
N LEU A 12 10.24 12.50 62.56
CA LEU A 12 10.33 12.63 61.09
C LEU A 12 11.34 11.60 60.51
N LEU A 13 10.85 10.78 59.61
CA LEU A 13 11.70 10.07 58.66
C LEU A 13 11.40 10.69 57.29
N VAL A 14 12.32 11.53 56.81
CA VAL A 14 12.35 12.03 55.45
C VAL A 14 12.84 10.89 54.57
N GLY A 15 11.93 10.14 54.00
CA GLY A 15 12.20 9.17 52.92
C GLY A 15 11.96 9.85 51.58
N GLY A 16 13.03 10.36 50.96
CA GLY A 16 12.97 10.87 49.60
C GLY A 16 12.83 9.71 48.63
N THR A 17 11.59 9.47 48.14
CA THR A 17 11.36 8.68 46.95
C THR A 17 11.57 9.60 45.74
N ALA A 18 12.72 9.44 45.08
CA ALA A 18 12.92 9.99 43.74
C ALA A 18 11.93 9.31 42.82
N GLY A 19 10.78 9.96 42.62
CA GLY A 19 9.84 9.57 41.60
C GLY A 19 10.47 9.79 40.23
N LEU A 20 10.89 8.70 39.60
CA LEU A 20 11.14 8.67 38.14
C LEU A 20 9.81 8.99 37.45
N LEU A 21 9.64 10.26 37.07
CA LEU A 21 8.62 10.65 36.12
C LEU A 21 9.01 9.97 34.80
N ALA A 22 8.43 8.80 34.56
CA ALA A 22 8.35 8.22 33.23
C ALA A 22 7.50 9.22 32.40
N VAL A 23 8.18 10.11 31.69
CA VAL A 23 7.56 10.90 30.62
C VAL A 23 7.15 9.89 29.56
N SER A 24 5.92 9.40 29.64
CA SER A 24 5.29 8.73 28.52
C SER A 24 5.25 9.75 27.39
N ARG A 25 6.17 9.63 26.44
CA ARG A 25 6.04 10.27 25.14
C ARG A 25 4.79 9.67 24.50
N THR A 26 3.64 10.24 24.77
CA THR A 26 2.48 10.08 23.88
C THR A 26 2.90 10.74 22.58
N GLY A 27 3.44 9.93 21.68
CA GLY A 27 3.74 10.37 20.33
C GLY A 27 2.42 10.80 19.69
N TRP A 28 2.23 12.09 19.55
CA TRP A 28 1.16 12.64 18.73
C TRP A 28 1.56 12.36 17.29
N SER A 29 0.99 11.32 16.70
CA SER A 29 1.05 11.17 15.25
C SER A 29 0.27 12.34 14.64
N ALA A 30 0.78 12.88 13.54
CA ALA A 30 0.05 13.90 12.79
C ALA A 30 -1.34 13.34 12.39
N PRO A 31 -2.39 14.18 12.36
CA PRO A 31 -3.67 13.74 11.81
C PRO A 31 -3.44 13.32 10.34
N TYR A 32 -4.09 12.22 9.93
CA TYR A 32 -3.97 11.77 8.56
C TYR A 32 -4.49 12.81 7.58
N ILE A 33 -3.77 12.97 6.47
CA ILE A 33 -4.20 13.80 5.34
C ILE A 33 -5.50 13.19 4.79
N ASP A 34 -6.53 14.02 4.63
CA ASP A 34 -7.80 13.57 4.05
C ASP A 34 -7.74 13.69 2.53
N SER A 35 -7.65 12.55 1.85
CA SER A 35 -7.75 12.43 0.40
C SER A 35 -8.96 11.61 -0.04
N VAL A 36 -9.99 11.51 0.82
CA VAL A 36 -11.29 10.91 0.48
C VAL A 36 -12.13 11.91 -0.32
N VAL A 37 -12.46 11.55 -1.54
CA VAL A 37 -13.29 12.37 -2.44
C VAL A 37 -14.62 11.65 -2.68
N ARG A 38 -15.74 12.26 -2.27
CA ARG A 38 -17.08 11.68 -2.41
C ARG A 38 -17.19 10.23 -1.89
N GLY A 39 -16.42 9.88 -0.86
CA GLY A 39 -16.43 8.57 -0.22
C GLY A 39 -15.48 7.53 -0.84
N VAL A 40 -14.72 7.91 -1.87
CA VAL A 40 -13.66 7.12 -2.48
C VAL A 40 -12.31 7.58 -1.94
N GLN A 41 -11.52 6.66 -1.36
CA GLN A 41 -10.15 6.95 -0.94
C GLN A 41 -9.26 7.03 -2.19
N ILE A 42 -8.63 8.19 -2.41
CA ILE A 42 -7.57 8.35 -3.40
C ILE A 42 -6.23 8.30 -2.67
N GLY A 43 -5.38 7.40 -3.11
CA GLY A 43 -4.01 7.25 -2.65
C GLY A 43 -3.04 7.22 -3.83
N ALA A 44 -1.83 6.75 -3.57
CA ALA A 44 -0.90 6.42 -4.63
C ALA A 44 -0.09 5.15 -4.29
N GLN A 45 0.26 4.40 -5.33
CA GLN A 45 1.36 3.46 -5.28
C GLN A 45 2.67 4.27 -5.30
N SER A 46 3.53 4.10 -4.30
CA SER A 46 4.72 4.94 -4.15
C SER A 46 5.76 4.72 -5.27
N TYR A 47 5.61 3.70 -6.09
CA TYR A 47 6.34 3.55 -7.36
C TYR A 47 6.17 4.76 -8.29
N SER A 48 5.06 5.48 -8.17
CA SER A 48 4.86 6.77 -8.86
C SER A 48 5.98 7.78 -8.57
N PHE A 49 6.68 7.63 -7.45
CA PHE A 49 7.80 8.46 -6.99
C PHE A 49 9.11 7.67 -6.95
N ARG A 50 9.29 6.68 -7.85
CA ARG A 50 10.47 5.79 -7.90
C ARG A 50 11.79 6.48 -8.16
N ASP A 51 11.75 7.69 -8.66
CA ASP A 51 12.89 8.60 -8.85
C ASP A 51 13.37 9.27 -7.57
N MET A 52 12.67 9.04 -6.44
CA MET A 52 12.93 9.64 -5.13
C MET A 52 13.30 8.59 -4.09
N GLY A 53 14.08 8.97 -3.08
CA GLY A 53 14.23 8.15 -1.88
C GLY A 53 13.01 8.24 -0.95
N LEU A 54 12.89 7.32 0.02
CA LEU A 54 11.74 7.20 0.91
C LEU A 54 11.29 8.53 1.55
N ASP A 55 12.23 9.31 2.11
CA ASP A 55 11.88 10.55 2.82
C ASP A 55 11.34 11.62 1.86
N ALA A 56 11.92 11.74 0.65
CA ALA A 56 11.42 12.64 -0.38
C ALA A 56 10.07 12.17 -0.94
N CYS A 57 9.86 10.87 -1.08
CA CYS A 57 8.57 10.28 -1.46
C CYS A 57 7.48 10.63 -0.44
N ILE A 58 7.76 10.51 0.85
CA ILE A 58 6.80 10.89 1.91
C ILE A 58 6.45 12.38 1.84
N GLU A 59 7.43 13.26 1.62
CA GLU A 59 7.17 14.69 1.44
C GLU A 59 6.38 14.98 0.14
N ALA A 60 6.59 14.19 -0.91
CA ALA A 60 5.78 14.26 -2.13
C ALA A 60 4.31 13.93 -1.87
N PHE A 61 4.00 12.88 -1.10
CA PHE A 61 2.62 12.58 -0.67
C PHE A 61 1.96 13.78 0.03
N LYS A 62 2.67 14.42 0.96
CA LYS A 62 2.18 15.63 1.65
C LYS A 62 1.96 16.79 0.69
N THR A 63 2.90 17.02 -0.22
CA THR A 63 2.87 18.12 -1.20
C THR A 63 1.71 17.96 -2.20
N VAL A 64 1.41 16.72 -2.60
CA VAL A 64 0.26 16.40 -3.47
C VAL A 64 -1.05 16.44 -2.67
N GLY A 65 -1.01 16.16 -1.36
CA GLY A 65 -2.20 16.07 -0.51
C GLY A 65 -2.82 14.67 -0.49
N LEU A 66 -2.02 13.62 -0.67
CA LEU A 66 -2.46 12.22 -0.63
C LEU A 66 -2.27 11.62 0.77
N GLY A 67 -3.35 11.11 1.34
CA GLY A 67 -3.39 10.57 2.71
C GLY A 67 -3.22 9.06 2.81
N GLU A 68 -3.01 8.36 1.69
CA GLU A 68 -2.85 6.91 1.67
C GLU A 68 -1.77 6.48 0.68
N CYS A 69 -0.94 5.53 1.11
CA CYS A 69 0.18 4.97 0.36
C CYS A 69 0.09 3.46 0.27
N GLU A 70 0.22 2.94 -0.93
CA GLU A 70 0.66 1.57 -1.20
C GLU A 70 2.19 1.63 -1.37
N LEU A 71 2.92 1.02 -0.44
CA LEU A 71 4.37 1.19 -0.32
C LEU A 71 5.13 0.26 -1.27
N PHE A 72 5.83 0.83 -2.23
CA PHE A 72 6.72 0.13 -3.15
C PHE A 72 7.95 -0.43 -2.42
N ASP A 73 8.33 -1.66 -2.73
CA ASP A 73 9.46 -2.36 -2.11
C ASP A 73 10.81 -1.67 -2.33
N GLY A 74 10.99 -0.96 -3.45
CA GLY A 74 12.17 -0.15 -3.70
C GLY A 74 12.36 1.04 -2.74
N HIS A 75 11.30 1.49 -2.05
CA HIS A 75 11.40 2.46 -0.97
C HIS A 75 11.69 1.81 0.39
N VAL A 76 11.61 0.49 0.48
CA VAL A 76 11.86 -0.29 1.71
C VAL A 76 13.28 -0.82 1.74
N VAL A 77 13.75 -1.33 0.61
CA VAL A 77 15.10 -1.90 0.48
C VAL A 77 16.13 -0.77 0.45
N PRO A 78 17.19 -0.81 1.28
CA PRO A 78 18.25 0.19 1.22
C PRO A 78 18.94 0.24 -0.15
N ALA A 79 19.24 1.44 -0.62
CA ALA A 79 19.80 1.67 -1.97
C ALA A 79 21.16 0.96 -2.23
N ASN A 80 21.87 0.55 -1.18
CA ASN A 80 23.13 -0.19 -1.30
C ASN A 80 22.94 -1.71 -1.41
N VAL A 81 21.71 -2.22 -1.37
CA VAL A 81 21.38 -3.64 -1.59
C VAL A 81 21.15 -3.85 -3.08
N ASN A 82 22.01 -4.66 -3.72
CA ASN A 82 21.84 -4.99 -5.13
C ASN A 82 20.69 -5.99 -5.34
N GLU A 83 20.17 -6.07 -6.54
CA GLU A 83 19.02 -6.91 -6.88
C GLU A 83 19.23 -8.40 -6.53
N HIS A 84 20.45 -8.92 -6.73
CA HIS A 84 20.78 -10.32 -6.44
C HIS A 84 20.71 -10.65 -4.93
N ASP A 85 20.97 -9.69 -4.08
CA ASP A 85 20.99 -9.88 -2.63
C ASP A 85 19.67 -9.47 -1.94
N GLN A 86 18.68 -8.96 -2.70
CA GLN A 86 17.43 -8.48 -2.12
C GLN A 86 16.70 -9.54 -1.32
N GLU A 87 16.57 -10.78 -1.82
CA GLU A 87 15.87 -11.84 -1.08
C GLU A 87 16.57 -12.14 0.25
N LYS A 88 17.92 -12.21 0.27
CA LYS A 88 18.69 -12.40 1.51
C LYS A 88 18.47 -11.26 2.48
N TRP A 89 18.44 -10.02 1.95
CA TRP A 89 18.18 -8.85 2.75
C TRP A 89 16.78 -8.92 3.39
N TRP A 90 15.74 -9.21 2.61
CA TRP A 90 14.37 -9.35 3.12
C TRP A 90 14.27 -10.40 4.23
N ILE A 91 14.93 -11.55 4.07
CA ILE A 91 14.96 -12.64 5.07
C ILE A 91 15.65 -12.20 6.37
N SER A 92 16.68 -11.37 6.28
CA SER A 92 17.50 -10.95 7.42
C SER A 92 17.14 -9.57 7.99
N ALA A 93 16.28 -8.80 7.32
CA ALA A 93 15.94 -7.44 7.72
C ALA A 93 15.27 -7.43 9.12
N PRO A 94 15.76 -6.59 10.05
CA PRO A 94 15.21 -6.53 11.39
C PRO A 94 13.85 -5.83 11.40
N ALA A 95 12.94 -6.24 12.27
CA ALA A 95 11.62 -5.63 12.40
C ALA A 95 11.68 -4.12 12.71
N SER A 96 12.74 -3.65 13.39
CA SER A 96 12.95 -2.23 13.68
C SER A 96 13.01 -1.38 12.42
N HIS A 97 13.60 -1.88 11.33
CA HIS A 97 13.65 -1.18 10.04
C HIS A 97 12.24 -0.86 9.53
N PHE A 98 11.34 -1.83 9.57
CA PHE A 98 9.95 -1.65 9.13
C PHE A 98 9.15 -0.76 10.08
N HIS A 99 9.40 -0.85 11.39
CA HIS A 99 8.80 0.04 12.38
C HIS A 99 9.24 1.50 12.18
N GLU A 100 10.50 1.75 11.80
CA GLU A 100 10.98 3.09 11.48
C GLU A 100 10.29 3.67 10.25
N ILE A 101 10.15 2.87 9.18
CA ILE A 101 9.39 3.26 7.98
C ILE A 101 7.94 3.61 8.37
N ARG A 102 7.26 2.73 9.11
CA ARG A 102 5.91 2.98 9.58
C ARG A 102 5.81 4.31 10.35
N SER A 103 6.73 4.55 11.27
CA SER A 103 6.75 5.77 12.08
C SER A 103 6.93 7.03 11.23
N LYS A 104 7.73 6.98 10.15
CA LYS A 104 7.90 8.10 9.21
C LYS A 104 6.56 8.45 8.54
N PHE A 105 5.82 7.47 8.05
CA PHE A 105 4.51 7.68 7.44
C PHE A 105 3.47 8.20 8.43
N ASP A 106 3.40 7.62 9.64
CA ASP A 106 2.47 8.07 10.68
C ASP A 106 2.76 9.52 11.10
N ASN A 107 4.04 9.91 11.24
CA ASN A 107 4.45 11.28 11.55
C ASN A 107 4.13 12.27 10.42
N ALA A 108 4.09 11.80 9.18
CA ALA A 108 3.74 12.60 8.02
C ALA A 108 2.22 12.71 7.80
N GLY A 109 1.42 11.95 8.56
CA GLY A 109 -0.03 11.88 8.37
C GLY A 109 -0.45 11.14 7.11
N VAL A 110 0.39 10.22 6.59
CA VAL A 110 0.11 9.37 5.45
C VAL A 110 -0.12 7.94 5.94
N ARG A 111 -1.28 7.37 5.63
CA ARG A 111 -1.62 6.00 6.03
C ARG A 111 -0.92 5.00 5.12
N LEU A 112 -0.15 4.07 5.70
CA LEU A 112 0.27 2.89 4.97
C LEU A 112 -0.90 1.91 4.87
N TYR A 113 -1.36 1.65 3.64
CA TYR A 113 -2.44 0.74 3.35
C TYR A 113 -1.95 -0.68 3.05
N ALA A 114 -0.97 -0.80 2.15
CA ALA A 114 -0.42 -2.06 1.69
C ALA A 114 1.11 -1.97 1.53
N LEU A 115 1.77 -3.12 1.56
CA LEU A 115 3.15 -3.30 1.12
C LEU A 115 3.14 -3.95 -0.26
N THR A 116 3.82 -3.37 -1.24
CA THR A 116 4.16 -4.09 -2.47
C THR A 116 5.36 -4.98 -2.21
N TYR A 117 5.21 -6.28 -2.47
CA TYR A 117 6.28 -7.26 -2.37
C TYR A 117 6.14 -8.28 -3.51
N ALA A 118 7.15 -8.36 -4.36
CA ALA A 118 7.11 -9.21 -5.53
C ALA A 118 7.41 -10.69 -5.18
N PHE A 119 6.37 -11.52 -5.16
CA PHE A 119 6.53 -12.98 -5.05
C PHE A 119 6.91 -13.57 -6.40
N ARG A 120 8.16 -13.37 -6.83
CA ARG A 120 8.63 -13.78 -8.15
C ARG A 120 8.71 -15.31 -8.26
N LYS A 121 8.64 -15.81 -9.49
CA LYS A 121 8.92 -17.22 -9.79
C LYS A 121 10.31 -17.60 -9.27
N GLY A 122 10.37 -18.69 -8.49
CA GLY A 122 11.62 -19.12 -7.86
C GLY A 122 11.88 -18.56 -6.46
N VAL A 123 11.06 -17.65 -5.94
CA VAL A 123 11.17 -17.20 -4.54
C VAL A 123 11.18 -18.38 -3.58
N SER A 124 12.08 -18.38 -2.59
CA SER A 124 12.11 -19.40 -1.55
C SER A 124 10.94 -19.26 -0.56
N ASP A 125 10.64 -20.31 0.19
CA ASP A 125 9.63 -20.24 1.24
C ASP A 125 10.01 -19.23 2.34
N ALA A 126 11.30 -19.11 2.63
CA ALA A 126 11.81 -18.09 3.54
C ALA A 126 11.61 -16.67 2.98
N GLY A 127 11.80 -16.48 1.66
CA GLY A 127 11.53 -15.22 0.97
C GLY A 127 10.04 -14.87 0.99
N ILE A 128 9.16 -15.84 0.74
CA ILE A 128 7.71 -15.62 0.88
C ILE A 128 7.38 -15.18 2.31
N GLU A 129 7.86 -15.92 3.30
CA GLU A 129 7.58 -15.59 4.71
C GLU A 129 8.13 -14.22 5.11
N ALA A 130 9.28 -13.81 4.57
CA ALA A 130 9.86 -12.51 4.83
C ALA A 130 8.94 -11.35 4.42
N GLY A 131 8.29 -11.42 3.26
CA GLY A 131 7.29 -10.43 2.84
C GLY A 131 6.13 -10.30 3.82
N PHE A 132 5.62 -11.41 4.36
CA PHE A 132 4.55 -11.37 5.37
C PHE A 132 5.02 -10.84 6.72
N LYS A 133 6.23 -11.16 7.16
CA LYS A 133 6.82 -10.59 8.39
C LYS A 133 7.03 -9.09 8.26
N ALA A 134 7.49 -8.62 7.11
CA ALA A 134 7.63 -7.20 6.82
C ALA A 134 6.27 -6.48 6.85
N ALA A 135 5.24 -7.02 6.20
CA ALA A 135 3.89 -6.48 6.22
C ALA A 135 3.34 -6.40 7.66
N GLN A 136 3.56 -7.44 8.46
CA GLN A 136 3.19 -7.45 9.88
C GLN A 136 3.92 -6.36 10.69
N ALA A 137 5.23 -6.19 10.47
CA ALA A 137 6.03 -5.17 11.16
C ALA A 137 5.66 -3.75 10.71
N LEU A 138 5.31 -3.54 9.44
CA LEU A 138 4.72 -2.30 8.93
C LEU A 138 3.29 -2.05 9.45
N GLY A 139 2.64 -3.06 10.03
CA GLY A 139 1.27 -2.95 10.52
C GLY A 139 0.22 -2.83 9.41
N VAL A 140 0.52 -3.30 8.21
CA VAL A 140 -0.42 -3.34 7.08
C VAL A 140 -1.17 -4.66 7.02
N LYS A 141 -2.37 -4.66 6.43
CA LYS A 141 -3.23 -5.84 6.31
C LYS A 141 -3.23 -6.43 4.90
N TYR A 142 -2.56 -5.77 3.99
CA TYR A 142 -2.54 -6.11 2.58
C TYR A 142 -1.11 -6.14 2.05
N ILE A 143 -0.84 -7.11 1.20
CA ILE A 143 0.33 -7.14 0.32
C ILE A 143 -0.21 -7.07 -1.11
N THR A 144 0.37 -6.20 -1.93
CA THR A 144 0.16 -6.20 -3.38
C THR A 144 1.39 -6.81 -4.05
N SER A 145 1.21 -7.54 -5.12
CA SER A 145 2.33 -8.31 -5.67
C SER A 145 2.27 -8.48 -7.18
N SER A 146 3.28 -7.96 -7.87
CA SER A 146 3.63 -8.41 -9.21
C SER A 146 4.26 -9.80 -9.09
N SER A 147 3.60 -10.83 -9.63
CA SER A 147 3.93 -12.23 -9.38
C SER A 147 3.51 -13.10 -10.57
N ASN A 148 3.69 -14.40 -10.43
CA ASN A 148 3.24 -15.39 -11.39
C ASN A 148 2.06 -16.20 -10.82
N VAL A 149 1.14 -16.62 -11.66
CA VAL A 149 -0.03 -17.43 -11.28
C VAL A 149 0.40 -18.73 -10.58
N SER A 150 1.50 -19.33 -11.05
CA SER A 150 2.06 -20.58 -10.49
C SER A 150 2.53 -20.46 -9.03
N VAL A 151 2.81 -19.25 -8.53
CA VAL A 151 3.27 -19.02 -7.15
C VAL A 151 2.10 -18.85 -6.18
N ALA A 152 0.91 -18.53 -6.68
CA ALA A 152 -0.24 -18.13 -5.86
C ALA A 152 -0.62 -19.15 -4.76
N SER A 153 -0.59 -20.43 -5.06
CA SER A 153 -0.94 -21.48 -4.08
C SER A 153 0.08 -21.60 -2.92
N ARG A 154 1.36 -21.31 -3.18
CA ARG A 154 2.38 -21.27 -2.13
C ARG A 154 2.19 -20.03 -1.25
N VAL A 155 1.94 -18.88 -1.89
CA VAL A 155 1.68 -17.61 -1.20
C VAL A 155 0.44 -17.71 -0.31
N ASP A 156 -0.61 -18.40 -0.77
CA ASP A 156 -1.86 -18.58 -0.01
C ASP A 156 -1.64 -19.26 1.34
N GLN A 157 -0.70 -20.21 1.46
CA GLN A 157 -0.39 -20.86 2.74
C GLN A 157 0.09 -19.85 3.79
N TYR A 158 0.93 -18.91 3.38
CA TYR A 158 1.41 -17.84 4.25
C TYR A 158 0.35 -16.76 4.48
N ALA A 159 -0.45 -16.42 3.47
CA ALA A 159 -1.56 -15.48 3.60
C ALA A 159 -2.55 -15.95 4.69
N GLN A 160 -2.88 -17.23 4.73
CA GLN A 160 -3.69 -17.84 5.79
C GLN A 160 -3.00 -17.82 7.15
N LYS A 161 -1.70 -18.17 7.20
CA LYS A 161 -0.90 -18.20 8.44
C LYS A 161 -0.83 -16.82 9.10
N TYR A 162 -0.58 -15.78 8.31
CA TYR A 162 -0.41 -14.41 8.79
C TYR A 162 -1.72 -13.62 8.83
N LYS A 163 -2.80 -14.11 8.23
CA LYS A 163 -4.09 -13.42 8.06
C LYS A 163 -3.93 -12.08 7.36
N ILE A 164 -3.06 -12.04 6.36
CA ILE A 164 -2.78 -10.87 5.52
C ILE A 164 -3.27 -11.21 4.11
N MET A 165 -4.11 -10.35 3.54
CA MET A 165 -4.63 -10.55 2.20
C MET A 165 -3.60 -10.13 1.15
N VAL A 166 -3.46 -10.94 0.10
CA VAL A 166 -2.58 -10.68 -1.04
C VAL A 166 -3.41 -10.35 -2.26
N GLY A 167 -3.23 -9.15 -2.79
CA GLY A 167 -3.77 -8.72 -4.08
C GLY A 167 -2.72 -8.91 -5.17
N PHE A 168 -2.90 -9.88 -6.05
CA PHE A 168 -2.02 -10.04 -7.20
C PHE A 168 -2.26 -8.92 -8.21
N HIS A 169 -1.17 -8.27 -8.61
CA HIS A 169 -1.15 -7.16 -9.56
C HIS A 169 -1.00 -7.69 -10.98
N GLY A 170 -1.79 -7.15 -11.90
CA GLY A 170 -1.77 -7.54 -13.30
C GLY A 170 -1.00 -6.58 -14.17
N HIS A 171 -0.30 -7.16 -15.17
CA HIS A 171 0.30 -6.43 -16.28
C HIS A 171 -0.48 -6.72 -17.58
N ASP A 172 0.09 -6.38 -18.73
CA ASP A 172 -0.59 -6.56 -20.02
C ASP A 172 0.02 -7.65 -20.93
N ASP A 173 1.01 -8.42 -20.45
CA ASP A 173 1.56 -9.51 -21.26
C ASP A 173 0.61 -10.71 -21.27
N THR A 174 -0.23 -10.77 -22.29
CA THR A 174 -1.20 -11.87 -22.52
C THR A 174 -0.59 -13.11 -23.17
N ARG A 175 0.69 -13.06 -23.57
CA ARG A 175 1.39 -14.18 -24.19
C ARG A 175 1.94 -15.17 -23.18
N ASP A 176 2.27 -14.69 -21.98
CA ASP A 176 2.69 -15.57 -20.89
C ASP A 176 1.45 -16.02 -20.09
N PRO A 177 1.09 -17.32 -20.17
CA PRO A 177 -0.05 -17.83 -19.40
C PRO A 177 0.20 -17.83 -17.88
N ASP A 178 1.43 -17.63 -17.44
CA ASP A 178 1.79 -17.56 -16.00
C ASP A 178 1.77 -16.10 -15.48
N GLU A 179 1.52 -15.12 -16.35
CA GLU A 179 1.36 -13.70 -15.97
C GLU A 179 -0.09 -13.39 -15.56
N PHE A 180 -0.25 -12.45 -14.64
CA PHE A 180 -1.55 -11.90 -14.30
C PHE A 180 -1.92 -10.79 -15.28
N SER A 181 -2.68 -11.09 -16.31
CA SER A 181 -3.01 -10.13 -17.38
C SER A 181 -4.47 -10.13 -17.80
N THR A 182 -5.21 -11.21 -17.49
CA THR A 182 -6.61 -11.37 -17.90
C THR A 182 -7.49 -11.86 -16.75
N ALA A 183 -8.81 -11.75 -16.91
CA ALA A 183 -9.76 -12.29 -15.95
C ALA A 183 -9.53 -13.79 -15.66
N GLU A 184 -9.16 -14.56 -16.69
CA GLU A 184 -8.90 -16.01 -16.57
C GLU A 184 -7.66 -16.29 -15.72
N THR A 185 -6.60 -15.48 -15.84
CA THR A 185 -5.37 -15.68 -15.04
C THR A 185 -5.62 -15.38 -13.57
N PHE A 186 -6.37 -14.33 -13.24
CA PHE A 186 -6.84 -14.06 -11.89
C PHE A 186 -7.76 -15.17 -11.35
N ALA A 187 -8.73 -15.62 -12.16
CA ALA A 187 -9.63 -16.70 -11.76
C ALA A 187 -8.88 -18.00 -11.45
N ARG A 188 -7.84 -18.31 -12.23
CA ARG A 188 -6.97 -19.48 -12.00
C ARG A 188 -6.25 -19.43 -10.67
N ALA A 189 -5.68 -18.28 -10.31
CA ALA A 189 -4.98 -18.08 -9.03
C ALA A 189 -5.94 -18.18 -7.83
N MET A 190 -7.17 -17.69 -7.99
CA MET A 190 -8.20 -17.71 -6.95
C MET A 190 -8.93 -19.03 -6.83
N LYS A 191 -8.83 -19.93 -7.83
CA LYS A 191 -9.52 -21.22 -7.83
C LYS A 191 -9.01 -22.12 -6.69
N GLY A 192 -9.88 -22.39 -5.71
CA GLY A 192 -9.53 -23.19 -4.54
C GLY A 192 -8.63 -22.49 -3.52
N ALA A 193 -8.26 -21.23 -3.75
CA ALA A 193 -7.53 -20.44 -2.79
C ALA A 193 -8.40 -19.99 -1.61
N SER A 194 -7.77 -19.58 -0.52
CA SER A 194 -8.45 -19.05 0.65
C SER A 194 -9.06 -17.67 0.39
N GLN A 195 -9.75 -17.14 1.39
CA GLN A 195 -10.27 -15.77 1.34
C GLN A 195 -9.17 -14.70 1.28
N TYR A 196 -7.93 -15.05 1.59
CA TYR A 196 -6.78 -14.13 1.65
C TYR A 196 -6.11 -13.91 0.29
N ILE A 197 -6.59 -14.54 -0.78
CA ILE A 197 -6.14 -14.28 -2.14
C ILE A 197 -7.16 -13.43 -2.88
N GLY A 198 -6.68 -12.36 -3.47
CA GLY A 198 -7.46 -11.37 -4.21
C GLY A 198 -6.67 -10.70 -5.32
N VAL A 199 -7.12 -9.53 -5.72
CA VAL A 199 -6.66 -8.80 -6.90
C VAL A 199 -6.25 -7.37 -6.50
N ASN A 200 -5.11 -6.94 -6.96
CA ASN A 200 -4.77 -5.54 -7.16
C ASN A 200 -4.97 -5.25 -8.65
N LEU A 201 -6.12 -4.68 -9.00
CA LEU A 201 -6.44 -4.46 -10.40
C LEU A 201 -5.84 -3.15 -10.89
N ASP A 202 -4.81 -3.25 -11.73
CA ASP A 202 -4.38 -2.12 -12.55
C ASP A 202 -5.33 -1.97 -13.74
N ILE A 203 -6.15 -0.92 -13.71
CA ILE A 203 -7.18 -0.72 -14.74
C ILE A 203 -6.58 -0.33 -16.09
N GLY A 204 -5.40 0.30 -16.10
CA GLY A 204 -4.70 0.66 -17.33
C GLY A 204 -4.06 -0.54 -18.00
N HIS A 205 -3.34 -1.38 -17.25
CA HIS A 205 -2.81 -2.64 -17.77
C HIS A 205 -3.93 -3.57 -18.26
N PHE A 206 -5.02 -3.64 -17.52
CA PHE A 206 -6.18 -4.47 -17.91
C PHE A 206 -6.81 -4.01 -19.22
N VAL A 207 -6.93 -2.68 -19.43
CA VAL A 207 -7.38 -2.11 -20.71
C VAL A 207 -6.38 -2.36 -21.83
N ALA A 208 -5.06 -2.22 -21.55
CA ALA A 208 -4.03 -2.52 -22.53
C ALA A 208 -4.07 -3.99 -22.99
N ALA A 209 -4.43 -4.91 -22.08
CA ALA A 209 -4.72 -6.32 -22.38
C ALA A 209 -6.12 -6.53 -23.04
N ASN A 210 -6.83 -5.47 -23.39
CA ASN A 210 -8.19 -5.48 -23.96
C ASN A 210 -9.29 -5.97 -23.01
N GLY A 211 -9.06 -5.92 -21.68
CA GLY A 211 -10.07 -6.20 -20.69
C GLY A 211 -11.02 -5.03 -20.45
N ASP A 212 -12.19 -5.32 -19.86
CA ASP A 212 -13.16 -4.33 -19.38
C ASP A 212 -13.07 -4.22 -17.84
N PRO A 213 -12.39 -3.19 -17.30
CA PRO A 213 -12.23 -3.05 -15.86
C PRO A 213 -13.55 -2.73 -15.15
N VAL A 214 -14.50 -2.05 -15.79
CA VAL A 214 -15.80 -1.72 -15.20
C VAL A 214 -16.60 -2.99 -14.97
N ALA A 215 -16.69 -3.86 -15.98
CA ALA A 215 -17.36 -5.16 -15.87
C ALA A 215 -16.67 -6.05 -14.81
N TYR A 216 -15.34 -6.13 -14.85
CA TYR A 216 -14.56 -6.93 -13.91
C TYR A 216 -14.76 -6.48 -12.46
N ILE A 217 -14.70 -5.17 -12.19
CA ILE A 217 -14.91 -4.63 -10.84
C ILE A 217 -16.33 -4.93 -10.35
N ARG A 218 -17.36 -4.78 -11.20
CA ARG A 218 -18.77 -5.10 -10.84
C ARG A 218 -18.91 -6.54 -10.36
N GLU A 219 -18.28 -7.48 -11.05
CA GLU A 219 -18.39 -8.91 -10.75
C GLU A 219 -17.51 -9.33 -9.56
N HIS A 220 -16.30 -8.74 -9.43
CA HIS A 220 -15.28 -9.24 -8.52
C HIS A 220 -14.89 -8.28 -7.38
N HIS A 221 -15.65 -7.19 -7.15
CA HIS A 221 -15.31 -6.14 -6.16
C HIS A 221 -14.96 -6.68 -4.77
N GLN A 222 -15.55 -7.80 -4.34
CA GLN A 222 -15.27 -8.41 -3.02
C GLN A 222 -13.86 -9.03 -2.93
N LYS A 223 -13.22 -9.26 -4.05
CA LYS A 223 -11.85 -9.81 -4.14
C LYS A 223 -10.80 -8.76 -4.47
N ILE A 224 -11.23 -7.53 -4.76
CA ILE A 224 -10.31 -6.45 -5.10
C ILE A 224 -9.80 -5.80 -3.81
N VAL A 225 -8.47 -5.84 -3.62
CA VAL A 225 -7.77 -5.25 -2.49
C VAL A 225 -7.62 -3.75 -2.69
N THR A 226 -7.19 -3.35 -3.88
CA THR A 226 -6.98 -1.97 -4.31
C THR A 226 -7.01 -1.90 -5.83
N LEU A 227 -7.15 -0.69 -6.37
CA LEU A 227 -7.01 -0.42 -7.79
C LEU A 227 -5.74 0.40 -8.02
N HIS A 228 -5.01 0.12 -9.10
CA HIS A 228 -4.10 1.09 -9.67
C HIS A 228 -4.85 1.89 -10.75
N ILE A 229 -4.86 3.21 -10.56
CA ILE A 229 -5.43 4.16 -11.51
C ILE A 229 -4.32 4.61 -12.42
N LYS A 230 -4.43 4.17 -13.66
CA LYS A 230 -3.47 4.38 -14.73
C LYS A 230 -4.22 4.55 -16.05
N ASP A 231 -3.73 5.38 -16.94
CA ASP A 231 -4.33 5.54 -18.28
C ASP A 231 -3.42 4.94 -19.34
N ARG A 232 -3.97 4.06 -20.15
CA ARG A 232 -3.27 3.38 -21.24
C ARG A 232 -4.14 3.24 -22.47
N LYS A 233 -3.49 3.09 -23.63
CA LYS A 233 -4.15 2.66 -24.86
C LYS A 233 -4.34 1.15 -24.89
N LYS A 234 -5.43 0.71 -25.51
CA LYS A 234 -5.69 -0.70 -25.83
C LYS A 234 -4.57 -1.32 -26.68
N ASN A 235 -4.61 -2.64 -26.84
CA ASN A 235 -3.69 -3.39 -27.70
C ASN A 235 -2.21 -3.17 -27.30
N HIS A 236 -1.91 -3.31 -26.00
CA HIS A 236 -0.58 -3.11 -25.43
C HIS A 236 0.00 -1.70 -25.67
N GLY A 237 -0.92 -0.70 -25.77
CA GLY A 237 -0.53 0.67 -26.06
C GLY A 237 0.12 1.38 -24.88
N ALA A 238 0.65 2.59 -25.14
CA ALA A 238 1.44 3.36 -24.19
C ALA A 238 0.66 3.83 -22.96
N ASN A 239 1.39 4.08 -21.86
CA ASN A 239 0.92 4.87 -20.73
C ASN A 239 0.78 6.34 -21.15
N LEU A 240 -0.30 6.99 -20.75
CA LEU A 240 -0.64 8.37 -21.13
C LEU A 240 -1.12 9.18 -19.92
N PRO A 241 -1.08 10.50 -20.01
CA PRO A 241 -1.74 11.36 -19.04
C PRO A 241 -3.22 11.00 -18.90
N PHE A 242 -3.77 11.11 -17.68
CA PHE A 242 -5.14 10.73 -17.40
C PHE A 242 -6.14 11.49 -18.27
N GLY A 243 -7.00 10.75 -18.97
CA GLY A 243 -7.99 11.24 -19.92
C GLY A 243 -7.53 11.26 -21.39
N GLU A 244 -6.28 10.88 -21.69
CA GLU A 244 -5.74 10.81 -23.04
C GLU A 244 -5.68 9.35 -23.56
N GLY A 245 -5.85 8.38 -22.67
CA GLY A 245 -5.86 6.96 -22.99
C GLY A 245 -7.24 6.41 -23.38
N ASP A 246 -7.38 5.11 -23.21
CA ASP A 246 -8.63 4.36 -23.42
C ASP A 246 -9.19 3.80 -22.11
N THR A 247 -8.51 4.05 -20.98
CA THR A 247 -8.92 3.55 -19.67
C THR A 247 -10.13 4.35 -19.16
N PRO A 248 -11.25 3.70 -18.81
CA PRO A 248 -12.45 4.37 -18.35
C PRO A 248 -12.32 4.81 -16.88
N ILE A 249 -11.33 5.66 -16.58
CA ILE A 249 -11.00 6.09 -15.20
C ILE A 249 -12.20 6.70 -14.50
N LYS A 250 -12.91 7.62 -15.20
CA LYS A 250 -14.08 8.30 -14.65
C LYS A 250 -15.19 7.30 -14.28
N GLU A 251 -15.50 6.36 -15.18
CA GLU A 251 -16.53 5.35 -14.97
C GLU A 251 -16.19 4.44 -13.79
N VAL A 252 -14.92 4.05 -13.67
CA VAL A 252 -14.42 3.23 -12.55
C VAL A 252 -14.56 4.00 -11.23
N LEU A 253 -14.10 5.25 -11.16
CA LEU A 253 -14.21 6.07 -9.96
C LEU A 253 -15.67 6.34 -9.56
N CYS A 254 -16.53 6.66 -10.54
CA CYS A 254 -17.97 6.81 -10.31
C CYS A 254 -18.60 5.51 -9.82
N LEU A 255 -18.19 4.36 -10.37
CA LEU A 255 -18.67 3.05 -9.91
C LEU A 255 -18.33 2.81 -8.43
N LEU A 256 -17.11 3.12 -7.98
CA LEU A 256 -16.73 3.02 -6.58
C LEU A 256 -17.59 3.94 -5.69
N ARG A 257 -17.76 5.20 -6.11
CA ARG A 257 -18.56 6.20 -5.40
C ARG A 257 -20.00 5.75 -5.23
N ASP A 258 -20.65 5.38 -6.32
CA ASP A 258 -22.08 5.10 -6.37
C ASP A 258 -22.43 3.78 -5.68
N SER A 259 -21.52 2.79 -5.76
CA SER A 259 -21.64 1.51 -5.07
C SER A 259 -21.19 1.57 -3.59
N LYS A 260 -20.54 2.66 -3.18
CA LYS A 260 -20.00 2.86 -1.82
C LYS A 260 -18.99 1.77 -1.40
N TRP A 261 -18.35 1.14 -2.35
CA TRP A 261 -17.30 0.16 -2.07
C TRP A 261 -16.06 0.85 -1.50
N LYS A 262 -15.45 0.21 -0.49
CA LYS A 262 -14.29 0.74 0.21
C LYS A 262 -12.99 0.20 -0.39
N ILE A 263 -12.87 0.26 -1.69
CA ILE A 263 -11.70 -0.13 -2.45
C ILE A 263 -10.89 1.15 -2.72
N PRO A 264 -9.64 1.27 -2.25
CA PRO A 264 -8.81 2.41 -2.56
C PRO A 264 -8.49 2.50 -4.05
N ALA A 265 -8.40 3.73 -4.54
CA ALA A 265 -7.98 4.05 -5.89
C ALA A 265 -6.59 4.70 -5.82
N ASN A 266 -5.54 3.90 -5.99
CA ASN A 266 -4.16 4.35 -5.90
C ASN A 266 -3.66 4.79 -7.27
N ILE A 267 -3.22 6.04 -7.37
CA ILE A 267 -2.59 6.56 -8.58
C ILE A 267 -1.28 5.81 -8.80
N GLU A 268 -1.07 5.32 -10.02
CA GLU A 268 0.23 4.81 -10.47
C GLU A 268 0.67 5.57 -11.71
N TYR A 269 1.62 6.49 -11.51
CA TYR A 269 2.17 7.35 -12.54
C TYR A 269 3.33 6.66 -13.26
N GLU A 270 3.18 6.42 -14.56
CA GLU A 270 4.19 5.76 -15.40
C GLU A 270 4.29 6.34 -16.82
N TYR A 271 3.76 7.51 -17.11
CA TYR A 271 3.91 8.12 -18.42
C TYR A 271 5.00 9.20 -18.44
N GLY A 272 5.53 9.48 -19.63
CA GLY A 272 6.45 10.59 -19.85
C GLY A 272 7.85 10.40 -19.28
N GLU A 273 8.31 9.16 -19.05
CA GLU A 273 9.66 8.87 -18.54
C GLU A 273 10.78 9.45 -19.41
N ASP A 274 10.55 9.53 -20.72
CA ASP A 274 11.47 10.10 -21.70
C ASP A 274 11.48 11.64 -21.74
N LYS A 275 10.54 12.30 -21.03
CA LYS A 275 10.30 13.76 -21.10
C LYS A 275 10.87 14.55 -19.93
N HIS A 276 11.50 13.89 -18.95
CA HIS A 276 12.01 14.55 -17.73
C HIS A 276 10.97 15.45 -17.04
N LEU A 277 9.75 14.96 -16.94
CA LEU A 277 8.65 15.68 -16.28
C LEU A 277 8.88 15.75 -14.76
N ASP A 278 8.33 16.78 -14.13
CA ASP A 278 8.30 16.88 -12.66
C ASP A 278 7.27 15.88 -12.12
N THR A 279 7.76 14.80 -11.49
CA THR A 279 6.94 13.72 -10.95
C THR A 279 5.85 14.23 -10.00
N ILE A 280 6.17 15.20 -9.13
CA ILE A 280 5.20 15.73 -8.16
C ILE A 280 4.08 16.47 -8.91
N GLU A 281 4.42 17.29 -9.89
CA GLU A 281 3.42 18.03 -10.67
C GLU A 281 2.57 17.09 -11.52
N GLU A 282 3.13 16.02 -12.08
CA GLU A 282 2.35 15.04 -12.84
C GLU A 282 1.39 14.24 -11.93
N VAL A 283 1.83 13.81 -10.75
CA VAL A 283 0.94 13.13 -9.80
C VAL A 283 -0.15 14.08 -9.28
N LYS A 284 0.14 15.39 -9.11
CA LYS A 284 -0.90 16.40 -8.82
C LYS A 284 -1.96 16.47 -9.93
N LYS A 285 -1.55 16.44 -11.20
CA LYS A 285 -2.50 16.41 -12.33
C LYS A 285 -3.37 15.16 -12.31
N CYS A 286 -2.77 13.98 -12.04
CA CYS A 286 -3.51 12.73 -11.87
C CYS A 286 -4.53 12.83 -10.73
N TYR A 287 -4.13 13.36 -9.57
CA TYR A 287 -5.03 13.55 -8.44
C TYR A 287 -6.16 14.56 -8.74
N ALA A 288 -5.84 15.68 -9.41
CA ALA A 288 -6.84 16.66 -9.83
C ALA A 288 -7.87 16.03 -10.78
N TYR A 289 -7.42 15.20 -11.73
CA TYR A 289 -8.31 14.46 -12.63
C TYR A 289 -9.25 13.52 -11.86
N CYS A 290 -8.73 12.74 -10.93
CA CYS A 290 -9.54 11.84 -10.10
C CYS A 290 -10.59 12.60 -9.28
N ARG A 291 -10.22 13.74 -8.69
CA ARG A 291 -11.15 14.61 -7.97
C ARG A 291 -12.25 15.14 -8.87
N GLN A 292 -11.90 15.70 -10.03
CA GLN A 292 -12.88 16.21 -11.01
C GLN A 292 -13.83 15.12 -11.48
N ALA A 293 -13.32 13.91 -11.73
CA ALA A 293 -14.14 12.76 -12.13
C ALA A 293 -15.18 12.37 -11.05
N LEU A 294 -14.82 12.46 -9.77
CA LEU A 294 -15.71 12.12 -8.65
C LEU A 294 -16.68 13.25 -8.29
N GLU A 295 -16.34 14.50 -8.57
CA GLU A 295 -17.15 15.68 -8.27
C GLU A 295 -18.18 16.01 -9.37
N SER A 296 -18.03 15.39 -10.56
CA SER A 296 -18.88 15.61 -11.76
C SER A 296 -20.25 14.88 -11.73
#